data_99de1831c1017d9ff77ee837324ea120
#
_entry.id   99de1831c1017d9ff77ee837324ea120
#
_cell.length_a   1.000
_cell.length_b   1.000
_cell.length_c   1.000
_cell.angle_alpha   90.00
_cell.angle_beta   90.00
_cell.angle_gamma   90.00
#
_symmetry.space_group_name_H-M   'P 1'
#
loop_
_entity.id
_entity.type
_entity.pdbx_description
1 polymer ?
#
loop_
_entity_poly.entity_id
_entity_poly.type
_entity_poly.pdbx_seq_one_letter_code
_entity_poly.pdbx_strand_id
1 'polypeptide(L)'
;MGEMSERYVRDHFHPSHAQTPLYKGNSSDYVRDERFFDVRGKMEDVREIKTKMNMEEKELKAKDIPWGYTRCFNDACKRKDTCMHYLANVLSNQQDRFTGMSVYPTAWLQDECPCYCEKKLVRKAWGFSHLYDNVPKYHKAEARCRVRSYFSAGMGPYYRAHHGENKITPKQQEDIMQILAKFGSTEGIKFDHYETDWNFE
;
A
#
# COMPACT_ATOMS: atom_id res chain seq x y z
N MET A 1 45.72 39.24 6.00
CA MET A 1 46.38 39.35 7.31
C MET A 1 45.39 38.76 8.29
N GLY A 2 45.55 37.69 8.93
CA GLY A 2 46.51 36.65 9.28
C GLY A 2 45.65 35.49 9.70
N GLU A 3 45.84 34.37 9.27
CA GLU A 3 46.72 33.27 9.64
C GLU A 3 46.74 32.88 11.11
N MET A 4 46.69 31.56 11.23
CA MET A 4 47.09 30.65 12.33
C MET A 4 45.96 30.25 13.28
N SER A 5 45.84 28.99 13.73
CA SER A 5 46.78 27.85 13.63
C SER A 5 46.04 26.62 14.22
N GLU A 6 46.38 25.48 13.66
CA GLU A 6 46.11 24.10 14.11
C GLU A 6 46.35 23.88 15.61
N ARG A 7 45.61 22.98 16.22
CA ARG A 7 46.21 21.94 17.07
C ARG A 7 45.38 20.69 17.20
N TYR A 8 45.90 19.64 16.73
CA TYR A 8 45.75 18.21 16.86
C TYR A 8 45.79 17.79 18.34
N VAL A 9 44.76 17.06 18.80
CA VAL A 9 44.90 16.21 19.98
C VAL A 9 44.42 14.81 19.64
N ARG A 10 45.39 13.93 19.54
CA ARG A 10 45.24 12.48 19.42
C ARG A 10 45.18 11.96 20.87
N ASP A 11 44.11 11.32 21.27
CA ASP A 11 44.10 10.48 22.44
C ASP A 11 43.90 9.02 22.07
N HIS A 12 44.92 8.24 22.44
CA HIS A 12 45.03 6.80 22.31
C HIS A 12 44.05 6.11 23.30
N PHE A 13 43.17 5.28 22.76
CA PHE A 13 42.47 4.32 23.62
C PHE A 13 43.08 2.93 23.42
N HIS A 14 43.70 2.39 24.43
CA HIS A 14 44.17 1.02 24.52
C HIS A 14 42.99 0.09 24.88
N PRO A 15 42.81 -1.04 24.21
CA PRO A 15 41.88 -2.07 24.69
C PRO A 15 42.55 -2.94 25.72
N SER A 16 42.04 -2.93 26.95
CA SER A 16 42.39 -3.86 28.01
C SER A 16 41.85 -5.27 27.70
N HIS A 17 42.77 -6.24 27.77
CA HIS A 17 42.47 -7.67 27.72
C HIS A 17 41.52 -8.08 28.84
N ALA A 18 40.31 -8.55 28.52
CA ALA A 18 39.49 -9.35 29.40
C ALA A 18 39.68 -10.82 29.04
N GLN A 19 40.25 -11.58 29.98
CA GLN A 19 40.47 -13.01 29.90
C GLN A 19 39.14 -13.76 29.92
N THR A 20 38.92 -14.62 28.92
CA THR A 20 37.84 -15.60 28.89
C THR A 20 38.14 -16.79 29.81
N PRO A 21 37.24 -17.22 30.66
CA PRO A 21 37.40 -18.48 31.41
C PRO A 21 37.17 -19.67 30.48
N LEU A 22 38.15 -20.57 30.44
CA LEU A 22 38.05 -21.91 29.83
C LEU A 22 37.04 -22.75 30.62
N TYR A 23 35.85 -22.99 30.06
CA TYR A 23 34.91 -23.97 30.59
C TYR A 23 35.15 -25.31 29.92
N LYS A 24 35.77 -26.25 30.66
CA LYS A 24 35.81 -27.68 30.33
C LYS A 24 34.51 -28.29 30.88
N GLY A 25 33.56 -28.60 30.00
CA GLY A 25 32.34 -29.33 30.35
C GLY A 25 32.08 -30.42 29.33
N ASN A 26 31.85 -31.63 29.84
CA ASN A 26 31.68 -32.90 29.12
C ASN A 26 30.55 -32.88 28.09
N SER A 27 30.82 -33.58 27.01
CA SER A 27 29.91 -34.09 25.97
C SER A 27 28.85 -34.99 26.58
N SER A 28 27.60 -34.60 26.53
CA SER A 28 26.36 -35.35 26.44
C SER A 28 25.25 -34.63 27.22
N ASP A 29 24.51 -33.81 26.55
CA ASP A 29 23.13 -33.41 26.84
C ASP A 29 22.80 -32.11 26.02
N TYR A 30 22.94 -32.19 24.70
CA TYR A 30 22.31 -31.21 23.81
C TYR A 30 20.83 -31.59 23.68
N VAL A 31 20.03 -31.20 24.67
CA VAL A 31 18.60 -31.02 24.48
C VAL A 31 18.45 -29.86 23.48
N ARG A 32 18.09 -30.20 22.27
CA ARG A 32 17.76 -29.27 21.21
C ARG A 32 16.50 -28.50 21.62
N ASP A 33 16.71 -27.35 22.26
CA ASP A 33 15.63 -26.41 22.54
C ASP A 33 15.15 -25.84 21.18
N GLU A 34 14.06 -26.39 20.66
CA GLU A 34 13.43 -26.01 19.38
C GLU A 34 12.74 -24.63 19.45
N ARG A 35 13.19 -23.76 20.32
CA ARG A 35 12.77 -22.36 20.34
C ARG A 35 13.75 -21.45 19.59
N PHE A 36 14.10 -21.84 18.36
CA PHE A 36 14.62 -20.87 17.40
C PHE A 36 13.42 -20.05 16.91
N PHE A 37 13.06 -19.02 17.66
CA PHE A 37 12.11 -18.02 17.20
C PHE A 37 12.61 -17.46 15.88
N ASP A 38 11.84 -17.67 14.82
CA ASP A 38 12.09 -17.10 13.51
C ASP A 38 12.04 -15.57 13.62
N VAL A 39 13.21 -14.97 13.70
CA VAL A 39 13.39 -13.51 13.81
C VAL A 39 12.75 -12.78 12.61
N ARG A 40 12.55 -13.49 11.47
CA ARG A 40 11.87 -12.97 10.29
C ARG A 40 10.37 -12.78 10.53
N GLY A 41 9.70 -13.74 11.16
CA GLY A 41 8.27 -13.62 11.50
C GLY A 41 7.98 -12.41 12.39
N LYS A 42 8.84 -12.16 13.42
CA LYS A 42 8.68 -10.98 14.27
C LYS A 42 8.91 -9.65 13.55
N MET A 43 9.78 -9.60 12.54
CA MET A 43 10.00 -8.39 11.74
C MET A 43 8.84 -8.09 10.79
N GLU A 44 8.16 -9.12 10.27
CA GLU A 44 6.95 -8.95 9.46
C GLU A 44 5.78 -8.44 10.30
N ASP A 45 5.56 -8.99 11.50
CA ASP A 45 4.55 -8.52 12.44
C ASP A 45 4.75 -7.04 12.83
N VAL A 46 5.98 -6.62 13.12
CA VAL A 46 6.27 -5.21 13.46
C VAL A 46 6.03 -4.28 12.28
N ARG A 47 6.32 -4.72 11.05
CA ARG A 47 6.03 -3.94 9.85
C ARG A 47 4.52 -3.83 9.61
N GLU A 48 3.80 -4.90 9.82
CA GLU A 48 2.34 -4.93 9.67
C GLU A 48 1.65 -4.07 10.73
N ILE A 49 2.12 -4.12 11.99
CA ILE A 49 1.64 -3.25 13.08
C ILE A 49 1.92 -1.79 12.78
N LYS A 50 3.14 -1.43 12.33
CA LYS A 50 3.47 -0.05 11.92
C LYS A 50 2.63 0.42 10.74
N THR A 51 2.35 -0.46 9.79
CA THR A 51 1.49 -0.12 8.65
C THR A 51 0.06 0.10 9.11
N LYS A 52 -0.47 -0.73 10.01
CA LYS A 52 -1.81 -0.55 10.60
C LYS A 52 -1.90 0.74 11.42
N MET A 53 -0.91 1.05 12.25
CA MET A 53 -0.86 2.30 13.03
C MET A 53 -0.81 3.53 12.13
N ASN A 54 0.01 3.53 11.07
CA ASN A 54 0.03 4.63 10.09
C ASN A 54 -1.27 4.75 9.26
N MET A 55 -2.05 3.68 9.15
CA MET A 55 -3.35 3.72 8.47
C MET A 55 -4.43 4.41 9.30
N GLU A 56 -4.35 4.34 10.65
CA GLU A 56 -5.34 4.96 11.53
C GLU A 56 -5.15 6.48 11.67
N GLU A 57 -3.95 7.01 11.38
CA GLU A 57 -3.64 8.44 11.55
C GLU A 57 -3.88 9.30 10.28
N LYS A 58 -4.11 8.70 9.11
CA LYS A 58 -4.33 9.48 7.88
C LYS A 58 -5.72 10.12 7.91
N GLU A 59 -5.78 11.43 8.08
CA GLU A 59 -7.02 12.22 7.98
C GLU A 59 -7.41 12.44 6.51
N LEU A 60 -8.70 12.27 6.19
CA LEU A 60 -9.23 12.57 4.85
C LEU A 60 -9.36 14.08 4.68
N LYS A 61 -8.73 14.63 3.65
CA LYS A 61 -8.75 16.06 3.32
C LYS A 61 -9.44 16.32 1.99
N ALA A 62 -9.96 17.52 1.82
CA ALA A 62 -10.63 17.93 0.59
C ALA A 62 -9.81 17.67 -0.69
N LYS A 63 -8.49 17.85 -0.63
CA LYS A 63 -7.55 17.62 -1.75
C LYS A 63 -7.41 16.15 -2.15
N ASP A 64 -7.74 15.23 -1.23
CA ASP A 64 -7.62 13.78 -1.47
C ASP A 64 -8.80 13.25 -2.29
N ILE A 65 -9.90 14.01 -2.35
CA ILE A 65 -11.13 13.63 -3.02
C ILE A 65 -11.01 13.91 -4.53
N PRO A 66 -11.19 12.88 -5.39
CA PRO A 66 -11.15 13.08 -6.83
C PRO A 66 -12.17 14.11 -7.30
N TRP A 67 -11.80 14.91 -8.32
CA TRP A 67 -12.65 16.00 -8.82
C TRP A 67 -14.08 15.57 -9.17
N GLY A 68 -14.25 14.46 -9.85
CA GLY A 68 -15.54 13.92 -10.29
C GLY A 68 -16.21 12.97 -9.29
N TYR A 69 -15.70 12.84 -8.06
CA TYR A 69 -16.25 11.90 -7.10
C TYR A 69 -17.68 12.27 -6.70
N THR A 70 -18.57 11.28 -6.71
CA THR A 70 -19.99 11.44 -6.36
C THR A 70 -20.16 11.81 -4.89
N ARG A 71 -21.08 12.73 -4.59
CA ARG A 71 -21.36 13.22 -3.23
C ARG A 71 -22.76 12.82 -2.78
N CYS A 72 -22.93 12.63 -1.46
CA CYS A 72 -24.22 12.36 -0.86
C CYS A 72 -24.60 13.50 0.08
N PHE A 73 -25.86 13.96 -0.01
CA PHE A 73 -26.42 15.05 0.77
C PHE A 73 -27.45 14.58 1.83
N ASN A 74 -27.47 13.28 2.13
CA ASN A 74 -28.43 12.73 3.11
C ASN A 74 -27.91 12.87 4.54
N ASP A 75 -28.26 13.94 5.23
CA ASP A 75 -27.91 14.18 6.63
C ASP A 75 -28.59 13.22 7.61
N ALA A 76 -29.71 12.60 7.21
CA ALA A 76 -30.42 11.63 8.02
C ALA A 76 -29.85 10.20 7.94
N CYS A 77 -28.84 9.97 7.11
CA CYS A 77 -28.25 8.65 6.92
C CYS A 77 -27.55 8.17 8.21
N LYS A 78 -27.88 6.97 8.66
CA LYS A 78 -27.28 6.35 9.86
C LYS A 78 -25.79 6.04 9.71
N ARG A 79 -25.30 5.88 8.46
CA ARG A 79 -23.90 5.54 8.13
C ARG A 79 -23.11 6.71 7.55
N LYS A 80 -23.59 7.95 7.70
CA LYS A 80 -22.98 9.14 7.10
C LYS A 80 -21.52 9.33 7.51
N ASP A 81 -21.20 9.13 8.78
CA ASP A 81 -19.87 9.40 9.34
C ASP A 81 -18.80 8.41 8.86
N THR A 82 -19.21 7.27 8.35
CA THR A 82 -18.33 6.25 7.76
C THR A 82 -18.45 6.15 6.23
N CYS A 83 -19.34 6.94 5.63
CA CYS A 83 -19.60 6.91 4.20
C CYS A 83 -18.72 7.93 3.44
N MET A 84 -17.89 7.44 2.52
CA MET A 84 -17.00 8.28 1.72
C MET A 84 -17.76 9.31 0.87
N HIS A 85 -18.94 8.97 0.30
CA HIS A 85 -19.75 9.92 -0.47
C HIS A 85 -20.28 11.09 0.38
N TYR A 86 -20.66 10.82 1.64
CA TYR A 86 -21.12 11.86 2.54
C TYR A 86 -19.95 12.74 3.01
N LEU A 87 -18.85 12.11 3.41
CA LEU A 87 -17.64 12.84 3.83
C LEU A 87 -17.08 13.70 2.70
N ALA A 88 -17.14 13.22 1.45
CA ALA A 88 -16.78 14.00 0.27
C ALA A 88 -17.66 15.23 0.09
N ASN A 89 -18.96 15.16 0.45
CA ASN A 89 -19.82 16.33 0.46
C ASN A 89 -19.41 17.34 1.52
N VAL A 90 -19.26 16.88 2.77
CA VAL A 90 -18.89 17.75 3.91
C VAL A 90 -17.58 18.50 3.62
N LEU A 91 -16.57 17.79 3.11
CA LEU A 91 -15.28 18.41 2.77
C LEU A 91 -15.35 19.32 1.55
N SER A 92 -16.27 19.05 0.60
CA SER A 92 -16.46 19.88 -0.61
C SER A 92 -16.97 21.26 -0.31
N ASN A 93 -17.74 21.44 0.75
CA ASN A 93 -18.28 22.75 1.13
C ASN A 93 -17.17 23.79 1.44
N GLN A 94 -15.92 23.30 1.57
CA GLN A 94 -14.73 24.13 1.75
C GLN A 94 -14.07 24.56 0.42
N GLN A 95 -14.62 24.17 -0.73
CA GLN A 95 -13.96 24.28 -2.05
C GLN A 95 -14.75 25.10 -3.11
N ASP A 96 -15.65 25.92 -2.79
CA ASP A 96 -16.43 26.76 -3.74
C ASP A 96 -16.91 26.01 -5.01
N ARG A 97 -17.46 24.81 -4.83
CA ARG A 97 -17.97 23.99 -5.93
C ARG A 97 -19.47 24.22 -6.11
N PHE A 98 -19.87 24.66 -7.29
CA PHE A 98 -21.27 24.92 -7.63
C PHE A 98 -21.95 23.76 -8.35
N THR A 99 -21.20 22.81 -8.92
CA THR A 99 -21.72 21.68 -9.70
C THR A 99 -20.97 20.38 -9.40
N GLY A 100 -21.62 19.24 -9.57
CA GLY A 100 -21.00 17.93 -9.37
C GLY A 100 -21.96 16.77 -9.46
N MET A 101 -21.42 15.54 -9.36
CA MET A 101 -22.22 14.31 -9.30
C MET A 101 -22.73 14.05 -7.88
N SER A 102 -24.00 13.60 -7.78
CA SER A 102 -24.61 13.28 -6.49
C SER A 102 -25.33 11.95 -6.48
N VAL A 103 -25.43 11.35 -5.30
CA VAL A 103 -26.29 10.20 -5.04
C VAL A 103 -27.73 10.67 -5.07
N TYR A 104 -28.58 10.02 -5.87
CA TYR A 104 -30.00 10.37 -5.99
C TYR A 104 -30.78 9.98 -4.73
N PRO A 105 -31.86 10.75 -4.36
CA PRO A 105 -32.73 10.44 -3.21
C PRO A 105 -33.32 9.03 -3.23
N THR A 106 -33.54 8.43 -4.40
CA THR A 106 -34.02 7.06 -4.56
C THR A 106 -33.11 6.02 -3.87
N ALA A 107 -31.80 6.29 -3.74
CA ALA A 107 -30.88 5.43 -3.02
C ALA A 107 -31.08 5.51 -1.50
N TRP A 108 -31.68 6.59 -0.98
CA TRP A 108 -31.92 6.80 0.45
C TRP A 108 -33.16 6.05 0.95
N LEU A 109 -34.04 5.66 0.03
CA LEU A 109 -35.28 4.94 0.32
C LEU A 109 -35.03 3.43 0.47
N GLN A 110 -33.85 2.94 0.17
CA GLN A 110 -33.49 1.54 0.32
C GLN A 110 -33.05 1.25 1.76
N ASP A 111 -33.37 0.06 2.25
CA ASP A 111 -32.92 -0.40 3.59
C ASP A 111 -31.40 -0.39 3.70
N GLU A 112 -30.74 -0.83 2.64
CA GLU A 112 -29.30 -0.69 2.47
C GLU A 112 -28.98 0.20 1.28
N CYS A 113 -28.20 1.25 1.51
CA CYS A 113 -27.81 2.17 0.45
C CYS A 113 -26.89 1.48 -0.57
N PRO A 114 -27.31 1.35 -1.84
CA PRO A 114 -26.51 0.69 -2.88
C PRO A 114 -25.23 1.48 -3.23
N CYS A 115 -25.20 2.78 -2.85
CA CYS A 115 -24.04 3.66 -3.06
C CYS A 115 -23.17 3.80 -1.80
N TYR A 116 -23.32 2.92 -0.81
CA TYR A 116 -22.44 3.02 0.37
C TYR A 116 -21.01 2.67 0.02
N CYS A 117 -20.11 3.59 0.24
CA CYS A 117 -18.67 3.39 0.12
C CYS A 117 -18.03 3.67 1.48
N GLU A 118 -17.45 2.64 2.09
CA GLU A 118 -16.83 2.75 3.40
C GLU A 118 -15.57 3.60 3.36
N LYS A 119 -15.43 4.52 4.34
CA LYS A 119 -14.19 5.26 4.56
C LYS A 119 -13.10 4.30 5.04
N LYS A 120 -12.25 3.85 4.12
CA LYS A 120 -11.11 2.99 4.46
C LYS A 120 -9.88 3.31 3.62
N LEU A 121 -8.73 3.03 4.19
CA LEU A 121 -7.45 3.06 3.49
C LEU A 121 -7.19 1.71 2.84
N VAL A 122 -6.70 1.73 1.60
CA VAL A 122 -6.36 0.52 0.84
C VAL A 122 -4.95 0.64 0.27
N ARG A 123 -4.28 -0.49 0.11
CA ARG A 123 -2.95 -0.55 -0.50
C ARG A 123 -3.08 -0.55 -2.01
N LYS A 124 -2.95 0.62 -2.63
CA LYS A 124 -2.89 0.78 -4.08
C LYS A 124 -1.50 0.47 -4.62
N ALA A 125 -1.42 0.04 -5.89
CA ALA A 125 -0.16 -0.29 -6.53
C ALA A 125 -0.05 0.36 -7.92
N TRP A 126 1.17 0.47 -8.44
CA TRP A 126 1.45 0.87 -9.84
C TRP A 126 2.83 0.37 -10.29
N GLY A 127 3.08 0.46 -11.60
CA GLY A 127 4.33 -0.02 -12.19
C GLY A 127 4.29 -1.51 -12.51
N PHE A 128 4.64 -1.86 -13.74
CA PHE A 128 4.49 -3.21 -14.29
C PHE A 128 5.81 -3.73 -14.86
N SER A 129 6.97 -3.18 -14.44
CA SER A 129 8.28 -3.54 -14.99
C SER A 129 8.60 -5.02 -14.72
N HIS A 130 8.31 -5.48 -13.50
CA HIS A 130 8.59 -6.84 -13.05
C HIS A 130 7.37 -7.77 -13.08
N LEU A 131 6.22 -7.26 -13.51
CA LEU A 131 4.95 -7.98 -13.49
C LEU A 131 4.97 -9.27 -14.36
N TYR A 132 5.83 -9.31 -15.38
CA TYR A 132 5.91 -10.41 -16.35
C TYR A 132 7.16 -11.27 -16.22
N ASP A 133 7.94 -11.14 -15.14
CA ASP A 133 9.24 -11.80 -15.04
C ASP A 133 9.10 -13.33 -15.00
N ASN A 134 8.09 -13.85 -14.31
CA ASN A 134 7.82 -15.29 -14.20
C ASN A 134 7.01 -15.85 -15.39
N VAL A 135 6.58 -15.02 -16.32
CA VAL A 135 5.86 -15.49 -17.52
C VAL A 135 6.85 -16.02 -18.54
N PRO A 136 6.67 -17.26 -19.07
CA PRO A 136 7.52 -17.82 -20.12
C PRO A 136 7.66 -16.88 -21.32
N LYS A 137 8.86 -16.81 -21.90
CA LYS A 137 9.22 -15.83 -22.95
C LYS A 137 8.22 -15.81 -24.11
N TYR A 138 7.74 -16.96 -24.56
CA TYR A 138 6.79 -17.10 -25.66
C TYR A 138 5.36 -16.67 -25.32
N HIS A 139 5.00 -16.60 -24.04
CA HIS A 139 3.69 -16.12 -23.57
C HIS A 139 3.70 -14.65 -23.13
N LYS A 140 4.87 -14.00 -22.98
CA LYS A 140 4.95 -12.61 -22.47
C LYS A 140 4.13 -11.62 -23.31
N ALA A 141 4.11 -11.78 -24.64
CA ALA A 141 3.35 -10.88 -25.50
C ALA A 141 1.83 -11.05 -25.30
N GLU A 142 1.35 -12.28 -25.17
CA GLU A 142 -0.05 -12.56 -24.92
C GLU A 142 -0.48 -12.10 -23.53
N ALA A 143 0.31 -12.39 -22.49
CA ALA A 143 0.05 -11.95 -21.12
C ALA A 143 -0.08 -10.41 -21.05
N ARG A 144 0.83 -9.68 -21.70
CA ARG A 144 0.73 -8.20 -21.80
C ARG A 144 -0.53 -7.76 -22.51
N CYS A 145 -0.92 -8.43 -23.57
CA CYS A 145 -2.16 -8.13 -24.30
C CYS A 145 -3.38 -8.32 -23.39
N ARG A 146 -3.45 -9.43 -22.63
CA ARG A 146 -4.54 -9.70 -21.69
C ARG A 146 -4.64 -8.68 -20.57
N VAL A 147 -3.50 -8.32 -19.94
CA VAL A 147 -3.46 -7.30 -18.91
C VAL A 147 -3.87 -5.91 -19.46
N ARG A 148 -3.43 -5.54 -20.69
CA ARG A 148 -3.89 -4.30 -21.33
C ARG A 148 -5.40 -4.30 -21.58
N SER A 149 -5.95 -5.42 -22.05
CA SER A 149 -7.38 -5.57 -22.32
C SER A 149 -8.23 -5.46 -21.06
N TYR A 150 -7.68 -5.76 -19.89
CA TYR A 150 -8.35 -5.58 -18.61
C TYR A 150 -8.72 -4.10 -18.37
N PHE A 151 -7.90 -3.15 -18.81
CA PHE A 151 -8.14 -1.71 -18.65
C PHE A 151 -9.15 -1.12 -19.67
N SER A 152 -9.91 -1.91 -20.38
CA SER A 152 -11.08 -1.70 -21.24
C SER A 152 -11.12 -0.44 -22.14
N ALA A 153 -10.44 0.64 -21.84
CA ALA A 153 -10.45 1.90 -22.61
C ALA A 153 -9.19 2.09 -23.48
N GLY A 154 -8.62 1.00 -23.98
CA GLY A 154 -7.44 1.03 -24.82
C GLY A 154 -6.11 1.06 -24.03
N MET A 155 -5.03 1.48 -24.70
CA MET A 155 -3.69 1.45 -24.10
C MET A 155 -3.43 2.56 -23.05
N GLY A 156 -4.15 3.67 -23.13
CA GLY A 156 -3.94 4.82 -22.25
C GLY A 156 -4.05 4.50 -20.76
N PRO A 157 -5.14 3.86 -20.27
CA PRO A 157 -5.28 3.50 -18.86
C PRO A 157 -4.19 2.54 -18.36
N TYR A 158 -3.77 1.59 -19.19
CA TYR A 158 -2.65 0.69 -18.85
C TYR A 158 -1.35 1.48 -18.61
N TYR A 159 -1.00 2.40 -19.52
CA TYR A 159 0.21 3.19 -19.36
C TYR A 159 0.13 4.18 -18.20
N ARG A 160 -1.04 4.78 -17.95
CA ARG A 160 -1.25 5.61 -16.76
C ARG A 160 -1.04 4.83 -15.46
N ALA A 161 -1.50 3.57 -15.41
CA ALA A 161 -1.26 2.69 -14.27
C ALA A 161 0.21 2.25 -14.18
N HIS A 162 0.88 2.05 -15.32
CA HIS A 162 2.30 1.74 -15.35
C HIS A 162 3.17 2.90 -14.84
N HIS A 163 2.83 4.13 -15.18
CA HIS A 163 3.59 5.33 -14.80
C HIS A 163 3.14 5.93 -13.44
N GLY A 164 2.12 5.37 -12.79
CA GLY A 164 1.66 5.82 -11.49
C GLY A 164 0.73 7.03 -11.50
N GLU A 165 0.27 7.46 -12.68
CA GLU A 165 -0.76 8.49 -12.81
C GLU A 165 -2.11 7.98 -12.27
N ASN A 166 -2.44 6.71 -12.53
CA ASN A 166 -3.59 6.02 -11.97
C ASN A 166 -3.11 4.81 -11.16
N LYS A 167 -3.36 4.81 -9.87
CA LYS A 167 -3.01 3.69 -9.00
C LYS A 167 -4.12 2.65 -9.04
N ILE A 168 -3.74 1.37 -9.13
CA ILE A 168 -4.68 0.25 -9.16
C ILE A 168 -5.09 -0.18 -7.76
N THR A 169 -6.37 -0.48 -7.58
CA THR A 169 -6.97 -0.90 -6.32
C THR A 169 -6.61 -2.35 -5.97
N PRO A 170 -6.79 -2.81 -4.71
CA PRO A 170 -6.53 -4.20 -4.34
C PRO A 170 -7.29 -5.21 -5.22
N LYS A 171 -8.56 -4.92 -5.56
CA LYS A 171 -9.35 -5.77 -6.43
C LYS A 171 -8.74 -5.88 -7.82
N GLN A 172 -8.34 -4.74 -8.41
CA GLN A 172 -7.67 -4.72 -9.71
C GLN A 172 -6.32 -5.47 -9.68
N GLN A 173 -5.58 -5.39 -8.55
CA GLN A 173 -4.36 -6.18 -8.36
C GLN A 173 -4.66 -7.68 -8.40
N GLU A 174 -5.69 -8.13 -7.68
CA GLU A 174 -6.13 -9.54 -7.68
C GLU A 174 -6.55 -10.00 -9.08
N ASP A 175 -7.36 -9.21 -9.79
CA ASP A 175 -7.81 -9.52 -11.14
C ASP A 175 -6.62 -9.67 -12.12
N ILE A 176 -5.64 -8.78 -12.02
CA ILE A 176 -4.41 -8.85 -12.83
C ILE A 176 -3.61 -10.12 -12.50
N MET A 177 -3.48 -10.46 -11.21
CA MET A 177 -2.80 -11.68 -10.79
C MET A 177 -3.52 -12.94 -11.28
N GLN A 178 -4.86 -12.96 -11.29
CA GLN A 178 -5.65 -14.06 -11.87
C GLN A 178 -5.44 -14.20 -13.38
N ILE A 179 -5.28 -13.09 -14.10
CA ILE A 179 -4.93 -13.11 -15.52
C ILE A 179 -3.56 -13.74 -15.72
N LEU A 180 -2.56 -13.35 -14.92
CA LEU A 180 -1.19 -13.85 -15.03
C LEU A 180 -1.05 -15.32 -14.62
N ALA A 181 -1.86 -15.79 -13.67
CA ALA A 181 -1.90 -17.18 -13.25
C ALA A 181 -2.20 -18.18 -14.40
N LYS A 182 -2.84 -17.70 -15.47
CA LYS A 182 -3.09 -18.51 -16.68
C LYS A 182 -1.84 -18.74 -17.52
N PHE A 183 -0.78 -17.99 -17.30
CA PHE A 183 0.46 -18.02 -18.08
C PHE A 183 1.66 -18.59 -17.31
N GLY A 184 1.53 -18.83 -16.01
CA GLY A 184 2.61 -19.37 -15.20
C GLY A 184 2.43 -19.12 -13.71
N SER A 185 3.48 -19.37 -12.93
CA SER A 185 3.48 -19.11 -11.50
C SER A 185 3.40 -17.59 -11.22
N THR A 186 2.51 -17.23 -10.31
CA THR A 186 2.41 -15.86 -9.81
C THR A 186 3.20 -15.64 -8.52
N GLU A 187 3.89 -16.68 -8.03
CA GLU A 187 4.69 -16.60 -6.83
C GLU A 187 5.84 -15.59 -6.99
N GLY A 188 5.95 -14.67 -6.04
CA GLY A 188 6.97 -13.62 -6.06
C GLY A 188 6.72 -12.48 -7.05
N ILE A 189 5.66 -12.51 -7.87
CA ILE A 189 5.28 -11.38 -8.73
C ILE A 189 4.81 -10.22 -7.85
N LYS A 190 5.33 -9.03 -8.13
CA LYS A 190 4.99 -7.78 -7.41
C LYS A 190 4.85 -6.64 -8.41
N PHE A 191 4.02 -5.67 -8.04
CA PHE A 191 4.04 -4.36 -8.68
C PHE A 191 5.27 -3.59 -8.22
N ASP A 192 5.74 -2.64 -9.03
CA ASP A 192 6.98 -1.92 -8.75
C ASP A 192 6.84 -1.03 -7.50
N HIS A 193 5.64 -0.47 -7.29
CA HIS A 193 5.37 0.47 -6.21
C HIS A 193 4.05 0.19 -5.52
N TYR A 194 3.97 0.53 -4.22
CA TYR A 194 2.78 0.46 -3.40
C TYR A 194 2.62 1.71 -2.55
N GLU A 195 1.37 2.14 -2.37
CA GLU A 195 1.02 3.25 -1.49
C GLU A 195 -0.31 2.99 -0.80
N THR A 196 -0.42 3.43 0.45
CA THR A 196 -1.68 3.39 1.18
C THR A 196 -2.45 4.69 0.92
N ASP A 197 -3.65 4.56 0.35
CA ASP A 197 -4.49 5.70 -0.02
C ASP A 197 -5.97 5.39 0.18
N TRP A 198 -6.81 6.45 0.17
CA TRP A 198 -8.25 6.31 0.35
C TRP A 198 -8.91 5.48 -0.74
N ASN A 199 -9.87 4.63 -0.33
CA ASN A 199 -10.73 3.91 -1.27
C ASN A 199 -11.89 4.82 -1.70
N PHE A 200 -12.07 4.97 -3.02
CA PHE A 200 -13.17 5.72 -3.64
C PHE A 200 -14.07 4.83 -4.52
N GLU A 201 -13.96 3.50 -4.37
CA GLU A 201 -14.77 2.50 -5.09
C GLU A 201 -15.80 1.83 -4.20
#